data_92950784f957f9d1ad50555d4ce7e372
#
_entry.id   92950784f957f9d1ad50555d4ce7e372
#
_cell.length_a   1.000
_cell.length_b   1.000
_cell.length_c   1.000
_cell.angle_alpha   90.00
_cell.angle_beta   90.00
_cell.angle_gamma   90.00
#
_symmetry.space_group_name_H-M   'P 1'
#
loop_
_entity.id
_entity.type
_entity.pdbx_description
1 polymer ?
#
loop_
_entity_poly.entity_id
_entity_poly.type
_entity_poly.pdbx_seq_one_letter_code
_entity_poly.pdbx_strand_id
1 'polypeptide(L)'
;MDGPSQRNQAAPRRVLVVDDDPDILDALSEILEVEGYDVQRARNGREALQRLEHGLPDLVLLDLMMPVMDGWEFARSLAPGARPPIIVLSADRNVSAKAKEIGALGWLAKPFELSDLLAAVRSVVPVETP
;
A
#
# COMPACT_ATOMS: atom_id res chain seq x y z
N MET A 1 -31.50 -3.77 -14.19
CA MET A 1 -30.72 -3.79 -14.08
C MET A 1 -30.05 -4.19 -13.21
N ASP A 2 -30.19 -4.46 -12.81
CA ASP A 2 -29.28 -4.94 -12.25
C ASP A 2 -28.29 -4.16 -11.63
N GLY A 3 -28.45 -2.94 -11.23
CA GLY A 3 -27.52 -2.05 -10.60
C GLY A 3 -26.78 -2.64 -9.39
N PRO A 4 -27.47 -3.31 -8.49
CA PRO A 4 -26.77 -3.92 -7.36
C PRO A 4 -25.73 -4.95 -7.78
N SER A 5 -26.04 -5.73 -8.78
CA SER A 5 -25.07 -6.68 -9.30
C SER A 5 -23.84 -5.99 -9.83
N GLN A 6 -24.03 -4.89 -10.51
CA GLN A 6 -22.92 -4.14 -11.07
C GLN A 6 -22.03 -3.57 -9.99
N ARG A 7 -22.62 -3.09 -8.90
CA ARG A 7 -21.82 -2.61 -7.78
C ARG A 7 -20.99 -3.72 -7.18
N ASN A 8 -21.59 -4.90 -7.02
CA ASN A 8 -20.87 -6.01 -6.43
C ASN A 8 -19.75 -6.51 -7.32
N GLN A 9 -19.84 -6.17 -8.60
CA GLN A 9 -18.81 -6.55 -9.55
C GLN A 9 -17.85 -5.43 -9.82
N ALA A 10 -17.90 -4.38 -9.05
CA ALA A 10 -16.93 -3.30 -9.15
C ALA A 10 -15.54 -3.87 -8.97
N ALA A 11 -14.56 -3.17 -9.49
CA ALA A 11 -13.17 -3.58 -9.41
C ALA A 11 -12.79 -3.87 -7.95
N PRO A 12 -12.00 -4.91 -7.71
CA PRO A 12 -11.53 -5.22 -6.36
C PRO A 12 -10.74 -4.05 -5.78
N ARG A 13 -10.77 -3.94 -4.47
CA ARG A 13 -9.94 -2.98 -3.77
C ARG A 13 -8.50 -3.40 -3.93
N ARG A 14 -7.70 -2.56 -4.53
CA ARG A 14 -6.32 -2.90 -4.89
C ARG A 14 -5.33 -2.24 -3.95
N VAL A 15 -4.43 -3.05 -3.40
CA VAL A 15 -3.37 -2.59 -2.52
C VAL A 15 -2.04 -2.97 -3.13
N LEU A 16 -1.15 -2.00 -3.26
CA LEU A 16 0.23 -2.26 -3.70
C LEU A 16 1.11 -2.33 -2.47
N VAL A 17 1.79 -3.45 -2.28
CA VAL A 17 2.73 -3.64 -1.18
C VAL A 17 4.14 -3.49 -1.72
N VAL A 18 4.92 -2.57 -1.16
CA VAL A 18 6.28 -2.28 -1.59
C VAL A 18 7.23 -2.51 -0.43
N ASP A 19 8.02 -3.58 -0.51
CA ASP A 19 8.98 -3.95 0.53
C ASP A 19 10.04 -4.84 -0.10
N ASP A 20 11.30 -4.61 0.26
CA ASP A 20 12.39 -5.40 -0.31
C ASP A 20 12.60 -6.73 0.40
N ASP A 21 12.01 -6.91 1.56
CA ASP A 21 12.10 -8.17 2.31
C ASP A 21 11.06 -9.15 1.75
N PRO A 22 11.50 -10.25 1.11
CA PRO A 22 10.53 -11.15 0.49
C PRO A 22 9.61 -11.83 1.50
N ASP A 23 10.06 -12.06 2.71
CA ASP A 23 9.22 -12.68 3.72
C ASP A 23 8.10 -11.75 4.15
N ILE A 24 8.41 -10.47 4.34
CA ILE A 24 7.39 -9.48 4.68
C ILE A 24 6.44 -9.32 3.50
N LEU A 25 6.96 -9.22 2.31
CA LEU A 25 6.15 -9.06 1.10
C LEU A 25 5.16 -10.20 0.94
N ASP A 26 5.65 -11.44 1.11
CA ASP A 26 4.80 -12.62 1.03
C ASP A 26 3.74 -12.63 2.13
N ALA A 27 4.14 -12.36 3.37
CA ALA A 27 3.24 -12.40 4.50
C ALA A 27 2.13 -11.36 4.37
N LEU A 28 2.49 -10.13 4.05
CA LEU A 28 1.50 -9.07 3.90
C LEU A 28 0.55 -9.34 2.74
N SER A 29 1.09 -9.82 1.62
CA SER A 29 0.28 -10.10 0.45
C SER A 29 -0.75 -11.19 0.76
N GLU A 30 -0.31 -12.26 1.42
CA GLU A 30 -1.17 -13.38 1.75
C GLU A 30 -2.30 -12.95 2.70
N ILE A 31 -1.95 -12.19 3.72
CA ILE A 31 -2.92 -11.73 4.70
C ILE A 31 -3.94 -10.82 4.05
N LEU A 32 -3.50 -9.89 3.22
CA LEU A 32 -4.42 -8.95 2.57
C LEU A 32 -5.32 -9.67 1.58
N GLU A 33 -4.79 -10.65 0.87
CA GLU A 33 -5.62 -11.44 -0.05
C GLU A 33 -6.71 -12.20 0.68
N VAL A 34 -6.39 -12.75 1.85
CA VAL A 34 -7.40 -13.42 2.66
C VAL A 34 -8.50 -12.47 3.09
N GLU A 35 -8.14 -11.20 3.33
CA GLU A 35 -9.10 -10.17 3.72
C GLU A 35 -9.94 -9.65 2.55
N GLY A 36 -9.64 -10.06 1.33
CA GLY A 36 -10.45 -9.69 0.18
C GLY A 36 -9.85 -8.64 -0.73
N TYR A 37 -8.61 -8.24 -0.50
CA TYR A 37 -7.95 -7.25 -1.35
C TYR A 37 -7.28 -7.91 -2.55
N ASP A 38 -7.20 -7.14 -3.64
CA ASP A 38 -6.40 -7.50 -4.80
C ASP A 38 -5.02 -6.91 -4.58
N VAL A 39 -4.01 -7.77 -4.41
CA VAL A 39 -2.69 -7.31 -3.99
C VAL A 39 -1.72 -7.33 -5.15
N GLN A 40 -1.06 -6.20 -5.37
CA GLN A 40 0.09 -6.10 -6.24
C GLN A 40 1.34 -5.99 -5.37
N ARG A 41 2.47 -6.42 -5.90
CA ARG A 41 3.71 -6.53 -5.13
C ARG A 41 4.83 -5.84 -5.88
N ALA A 42 5.71 -5.17 -5.13
CA ALA A 42 6.92 -4.56 -5.67
C ALA A 42 8.03 -4.68 -4.63
N ARG A 43 9.24 -4.94 -5.09
CA ARG A 43 10.39 -5.14 -4.20
C ARG A 43 11.20 -3.87 -4.01
N ASN A 44 10.89 -2.84 -4.76
CA ASN A 44 11.57 -1.55 -4.66
C ASN A 44 10.72 -0.49 -5.34
N GLY A 45 11.18 0.76 -5.26
CA GLY A 45 10.43 1.87 -5.83
C GLY A 45 10.29 1.81 -7.33
N ARG A 46 11.29 1.27 -8.03
CA ARG A 46 11.23 1.16 -9.48
C ARG A 46 10.13 0.20 -9.91
N GLU A 47 10.06 -0.96 -9.27
CA GLU A 47 8.98 -1.91 -9.57
C GLU A 47 7.63 -1.32 -9.21
N ALA A 48 7.57 -0.56 -8.12
CA ALA A 48 6.32 0.10 -7.73
C ALA A 48 5.86 1.06 -8.82
N LEU A 49 6.76 1.85 -9.38
CA LEU A 49 6.40 2.74 -10.48
C LEU A 49 5.89 1.98 -11.70
N GLN A 50 6.49 0.84 -11.99
CA GLN A 50 6.01 -0.01 -13.08
C GLN A 50 4.59 -0.51 -12.84
N ARG A 51 4.29 -0.88 -11.59
CA ARG A 51 2.93 -1.31 -11.27
C ARG A 51 1.93 -0.20 -11.49
N LEU A 52 2.30 1.04 -11.14
CA LEU A 52 1.41 2.19 -11.30
C LEU A 52 1.09 2.49 -12.76
N GLU A 53 1.96 2.06 -13.69
CA GLU A 53 1.69 2.26 -15.12
C GLU A 53 0.45 1.49 -15.58
N HIS A 54 0.08 0.45 -14.86
CA HIS A 54 -1.08 -0.38 -15.21
C HIS A 54 -2.35 0.06 -14.49
N GLY A 55 -2.30 1.16 -13.78
CA GLY A 55 -3.43 1.71 -13.05
C GLY A 55 -3.06 2.00 -11.61
N LEU A 56 -3.72 2.98 -11.01
CA LEU A 56 -3.44 3.36 -9.63
C LEU A 56 -4.14 2.41 -8.68
N PRO A 57 -3.42 1.95 -7.63
CA PRO A 57 -4.07 1.19 -6.56
C PRO A 57 -4.87 2.12 -5.68
N ASP A 58 -5.69 1.53 -4.82
CA ASP A 58 -6.44 2.30 -3.84
C ASP A 58 -5.58 2.66 -2.64
N LEU A 59 -4.46 1.97 -2.45
CA LEU A 59 -3.54 2.21 -1.34
C LEU A 59 -2.17 1.63 -1.67
N VAL A 60 -1.12 2.33 -1.25
CA VAL A 60 0.25 1.82 -1.30
C VAL A 60 0.75 1.65 0.13
N LEU A 61 1.20 0.45 0.47
CA LEU A 61 1.94 0.19 1.70
C LEU A 61 3.41 0.26 1.33
N LEU A 62 4.11 1.22 1.87
CA LEU A 62 5.44 1.61 1.38
C LEU A 62 6.51 1.52 2.46
N ASP A 63 7.47 0.62 2.27
CA ASP A 63 8.69 0.63 3.07
C ASP A 63 9.61 1.74 2.55
N LEU A 64 10.20 2.50 3.45
CA LEU A 64 11.09 3.59 3.06
C LEU A 64 12.52 3.12 2.76
N MET A 65 12.95 2.06 3.40
CA MET A 65 14.34 1.60 3.33
C MET A 65 14.46 0.45 2.35
N MET A 66 14.72 0.76 1.09
CA MET A 66 14.84 -0.24 0.03
C MET A 66 16.02 0.08 -0.87
N PRO A 67 16.64 -0.94 -1.47
CA PRO A 67 17.68 -0.73 -2.46
C PRO A 67 17.08 -0.28 -3.80
N VAL A 68 17.91 0.12 -4.73
CA VAL A 68 17.60 0.53 -6.10
C VAL A 68 16.86 1.86 -6.12
N MET A 69 15.63 1.89 -5.64
CA MET A 69 14.87 3.14 -5.47
C MET A 69 14.11 3.01 -4.17
N ASP A 70 14.45 3.84 -3.20
CA ASP A 70 13.82 3.79 -1.88
C ASP A 70 12.46 4.48 -1.89
N GLY A 71 11.77 4.40 -0.74
CA GLY A 71 10.42 4.94 -0.65
C GLY A 71 10.34 6.44 -0.83
N TRP A 72 11.41 7.18 -0.47
CA TRP A 72 11.45 8.62 -0.67
C TRP A 72 11.47 8.96 -2.15
N GLU A 73 12.37 8.31 -2.89
CA GLU A 73 12.51 8.53 -4.31
C GLU A 73 11.23 8.14 -5.03
N PHE A 74 10.62 7.04 -4.62
CA PHE A 74 9.35 6.61 -5.19
C PHE A 74 8.29 7.69 -4.98
N ALA A 75 8.12 8.17 -3.75
CA ALA A 75 7.10 9.16 -3.45
C ALA A 75 7.34 10.47 -4.22
N ARG A 76 8.59 10.89 -4.32
CA ARG A 76 8.93 12.11 -5.05
C ARG A 76 8.72 11.98 -6.55
N SER A 77 8.75 10.76 -7.07
CA SER A 77 8.55 10.51 -8.49
C SER A 77 7.08 10.58 -8.90
N LEU A 78 6.16 10.61 -7.95
CA LEU A 78 4.75 10.60 -8.27
C LEU A 78 4.27 12.00 -8.61
N ALA A 79 3.55 12.11 -9.71
CA ALA A 79 3.00 13.39 -10.12
C ALA A 79 1.89 13.82 -9.17
N PRO A 80 1.82 15.12 -8.81
CA PRO A 80 0.69 15.61 -8.04
C PRO A 80 -0.60 15.31 -8.78
N GLY A 81 -1.60 14.85 -8.09
CA GLY A 81 -2.88 14.54 -8.70
C GLY A 81 -3.00 13.14 -9.24
N ALA A 82 -1.88 12.43 -9.41
CA ALA A 82 -1.90 11.03 -9.81
C ALA A 82 -1.37 10.16 -8.68
N ARG A 83 -1.44 10.65 -7.47
CA ARG A 83 -0.80 10.02 -6.33
C ARG A 83 -1.81 9.21 -5.53
N PRO A 84 -1.61 7.90 -5.39
CA PRO A 84 -2.49 7.11 -4.53
C PRO A 84 -2.22 7.39 -3.05
N PRO A 85 -3.15 7.06 -2.17
CA PRO A 85 -2.89 7.13 -0.74
C PRO A 85 -1.73 6.24 -0.35
N ILE A 86 -0.90 6.69 0.59
CA ILE A 86 0.28 5.95 1.03
C ILE A 86 0.24 5.79 2.54
N ILE A 87 0.49 4.57 3.03
CA ILE A 87 0.80 4.30 4.43
C ILE A 87 2.23 3.80 4.48
N VAL A 88 3.07 4.45 5.29
CA VAL A 88 4.49 4.12 5.39
C VAL A 88 4.70 3.03 6.43
N LEU A 89 5.52 2.04 6.09
CA LEU A 89 5.96 1.00 7.03
C LEU A 89 7.46 1.15 7.17
N SER A 90 7.96 1.30 8.40
CA SER A 90 9.40 1.49 8.54
C SER A 90 9.88 1.15 9.95
N ALA A 91 11.11 0.65 10.03
CA ALA A 91 11.79 0.43 11.31
C ALA A 91 12.46 1.70 11.81
N ASP A 92 12.43 2.78 11.04
CA ASP A 92 13.08 4.03 11.41
C ASP A 92 12.32 4.68 12.55
N ARG A 93 13.07 5.20 13.53
CA ARG A 93 12.48 5.86 14.70
C ARG A 93 11.70 7.11 14.34
N ASN A 94 12.07 7.75 13.24
CA ASN A 94 11.45 8.99 12.80
C ASN A 94 10.41 8.74 11.72
N VAL A 95 9.78 7.56 11.74
CA VAL A 95 8.83 7.19 10.69
C VAL A 95 7.69 8.20 10.58
N SER A 96 7.20 8.74 11.71
CA SER A 96 6.09 9.68 11.62
C SER A 96 6.49 10.98 10.92
N ALA A 97 7.68 11.51 11.21
CA ALA A 97 8.16 12.71 10.55
C ALA A 97 8.39 12.47 9.06
N LYS A 98 8.95 11.33 8.73
CA LYS A 98 9.22 10.96 7.33
C LYS A 98 7.93 10.77 6.55
N ALA A 99 6.93 10.15 7.17
CA ALA A 99 5.63 9.98 6.55
C ALA A 99 5.00 11.33 6.23
N LYS A 100 5.11 12.28 7.14
CA LYS A 100 4.58 13.62 6.89
C LYS A 100 5.29 14.32 5.74
N GLU A 101 6.61 14.15 5.65
CA GLU A 101 7.38 14.78 4.58
C GLU A 101 6.93 14.30 3.20
N ILE A 102 6.58 13.05 3.07
CA ILE A 102 6.14 12.53 1.78
C ILE A 102 4.64 12.63 1.58
N GLY A 103 3.93 13.17 2.56
CA GLY A 103 2.47 13.34 2.43
C GLY A 103 1.69 12.07 2.59
N ALA A 104 2.20 11.11 3.36
CA ALA A 104 1.49 9.86 3.61
C ALA A 104 0.29 10.08 4.51
N LEU A 105 -0.73 9.23 4.38
CA LEU A 105 -1.91 9.29 5.23
C LEU A 105 -1.62 8.79 6.63
N GLY A 106 -0.67 7.87 6.77
CA GLY A 106 -0.34 7.31 8.06
C GLY A 106 0.94 6.52 7.99
N TRP A 107 1.28 5.92 9.11
CA TRP A 107 2.50 5.11 9.21
C TRP A 107 2.32 4.03 10.25
N LEU A 108 3.14 2.97 10.14
CA LEU A 108 3.28 1.92 11.14
C LEU A 108 4.75 1.66 11.35
N ALA A 109 5.16 1.63 12.61
CA ALA A 109 6.54 1.32 12.95
C ALA A 109 6.72 -0.20 12.96
N LYS A 110 7.83 -0.67 12.39
CA LYS A 110 8.18 -2.09 12.43
C LYS A 110 8.91 -2.38 13.74
N PRO A 111 8.63 -3.49 14.39
CA PRO A 111 7.60 -4.48 14.04
C PRO A 111 6.22 -3.98 14.45
N PHE A 112 5.22 -4.33 13.69
CA PHE A 112 3.84 -3.92 13.98
C PHE A 112 2.96 -5.14 14.17
N GLU A 113 1.84 -4.92 14.86
CA GLU A 113 0.84 -5.96 15.03
C GLU A 113 0.02 -6.07 13.74
N LEU A 114 -0.32 -7.29 13.39
CA LEU A 114 -1.13 -7.53 12.22
C LEU A 114 -2.48 -6.83 12.29
N SER A 115 -3.08 -6.83 13.48
CA SER A 115 -4.35 -6.15 13.66
C SER A 115 -4.26 -4.66 13.40
N ASP A 116 -3.13 -4.04 13.76
CA ASP A 116 -2.92 -2.62 13.50
C ASP A 116 -2.78 -2.34 12.01
N LEU A 117 -2.07 -3.23 11.30
CA LEU A 117 -1.95 -3.12 9.86
C LEU A 117 -3.32 -3.21 9.19
N LEU A 118 -4.09 -4.21 9.53
CA LEU A 118 -5.40 -4.41 8.92
C LEU A 118 -6.34 -3.25 9.23
N ALA A 119 -6.30 -2.74 10.47
CA ALA A 119 -7.11 -1.58 10.83
C ALA A 119 -6.72 -0.36 9.99
N ALA A 120 -5.43 -0.14 9.80
CA ALA A 120 -4.96 1.00 8.99
C ALA A 120 -5.40 0.85 7.53
N VAL A 121 -5.25 -0.33 6.98
CA VAL A 121 -5.66 -0.57 5.59
C VAL A 121 -7.15 -0.38 5.43
N ARG A 122 -7.95 -0.94 6.33
CA ARG A 122 -9.41 -0.82 6.26
C ARG A 122 -9.90 0.61 6.41
N SER A 123 -9.15 1.43 7.15
CA SER A 123 -9.54 2.83 7.32
C SER A 123 -9.43 3.62 6.02
N VAL A 124 -8.57 3.18 5.10
CA VAL A 124 -8.38 3.83 3.81
C VAL A 124 -9.18 3.13 2.73
N VAL A 125 -9.18 1.80 2.74
CA VAL A 125 -9.82 0.98 1.70
C VAL A 125 -10.72 -0.04 2.40
N PRO A 126 -11.95 0.34 2.73
CA PRO A 126 -12.84 -0.59 3.40
C PRO A 126 -13.16 -1.78 2.51
N VAL A 127 -13.27 -2.95 3.13
CA VAL A 127 -13.72 -4.15 2.45
C VAL A 127 -15.21 -4.28 2.67
N GLU A 128 -15.93 -4.51 1.59
CA GLU A 128 -17.36 -4.73 1.71
C GLU A 128 -17.62 -6.09 2.34
N THR A 129 -18.49 -6.11 3.32
CA THR A 129 -18.91 -7.37 3.92
C THR A 129 -20.29 -7.71 3.41
N PRO A 130 -20.53 -8.98 3.16
CA PRO A 130 -21.87 -9.41 2.70
C PRO A 130 -22.94 -9.10 3.72
#